data_cd72336ead8208eeda6aa3cfee67e611
#
_entry.id   cd72336ead8208eeda6aa3cfee67e611
#
_cell.length_a   1.000
_cell.length_b   1.000
_cell.length_c   1.000
_cell.angle_alpha   90.00
_cell.angle_beta   90.00
_cell.angle_gamma   90.00
#
_symmetry.space_group_name_H-M   'P 1'
#
loop_
_entity.id
_entity.type
_entity.pdbx_description
1 polymer ?
#
loop_
_entity_poly.entity_id
_entity_poly.type
_entity_poly.pdbx_seq_one_letter_code
_entity_poly.pdbx_strand_id
1 'polypeptide(L)'
;MFAGIIISTAGMAEAACDIWFDRGADIDRFQKVVVYPISAKNRNNFLWKNEGLVGTYNYELHKRLNRHVKGITFYELAEMIDEKEKVINVDKNQRDRLLADFPDEQSRANAVYDEFAADGYLLTYLRDLSTTEDYSPEKTVSVTKRSYTVDSGGPNGYKEYDKKSWEVWHTIPAKTLTRFILGMESTMYDEVGKKIFTYYNHQEGYDGFTGMYTSQKDDMVDELKDIKKNKHKLEKHKKTVKKLKFGNIDMPNNLGSDEYLLKSLWFAYKEEAYKMKKVEIVPEDSLLADYIVKMSVNSNEYIPYWNDPYATCDTKITWTKTYKWTDKDGNEHEGTITHYEPDVIRNVYGHYNFSQAARVSATMYLYDAHTNKLLYSKNYRESNDKFADAYRDIFKDFYKDVNKLAEGKLKK
;
A
#
# COMPACT_ATOMS: atom_id res chain seq x y z
N MET A 1 -46.01 0.13 17.71
CA MET A 1 -44.98 -0.90 17.70
C MET A 1 -43.92 -0.46 16.68
N PHE A 2 -42.88 0.28 17.14
CA PHE A 2 -41.79 0.70 16.29
C PHE A 2 -40.75 -0.43 16.30
N ALA A 3 -40.63 -1.12 15.17
CA ALA A 3 -39.51 -2.05 14.97
C ALA A 3 -38.24 -1.23 14.80
N GLY A 4 -37.41 -1.18 15.86
CA GLY A 4 -36.09 -0.61 15.80
C GLY A 4 -35.23 -1.46 14.86
N ILE A 5 -34.82 -0.88 13.74
CA ILE A 5 -33.77 -1.43 12.90
C ILE A 5 -32.50 -1.30 13.76
N ILE A 6 -32.09 -2.42 14.33
CA ILE A 6 -30.73 -2.55 14.85
C ILE A 6 -29.82 -2.57 13.61
N ILE A 7 -29.31 -1.40 13.24
CA ILE A 7 -28.13 -1.35 12.39
C ILE A 7 -27.01 -1.93 13.26
N SER A 8 -26.75 -3.23 13.09
CA SER A 8 -25.51 -3.79 13.57
C SER A 8 -24.42 -2.95 12.90
N THR A 9 -23.69 -2.17 13.68
CA THR A 9 -22.37 -1.72 13.33
C THR A 9 -21.49 -2.97 13.23
N ALA A 10 -21.70 -3.73 12.15
CA ALA A 10 -20.72 -4.69 11.68
C ALA A 10 -19.41 -3.92 11.59
N GLY A 11 -18.42 -4.41 12.30
CA GLY A 11 -17.17 -3.69 12.53
C GLY A 11 -16.72 -3.02 11.25
N MET A 12 -16.50 -1.72 11.35
CA MET A 12 -15.85 -0.98 10.28
C MET A 12 -14.61 -1.76 9.93
N ALA A 13 -14.53 -2.23 8.70
CA ALA A 13 -13.35 -2.90 8.21
C ALA A 13 -12.17 -1.97 8.50
N GLU A 14 -11.28 -2.42 9.34
CA GLU A 14 -10.00 -1.76 9.59
C GLU A 14 -9.20 -1.86 8.30
N ALA A 15 -9.48 -0.97 7.39
CA ALA A 15 -8.70 -0.88 6.20
C ALA A 15 -7.57 0.07 6.48
N ALA A 16 -6.39 -0.49 6.55
CA ALA A 16 -5.19 0.29 6.61
C ALA A 16 -4.08 -0.47 5.91
N CYS A 17 -3.34 0.21 5.10
CA CYS A 17 -2.03 -0.24 4.74
C CYS A 17 -1.06 0.32 5.78
N ASP A 18 -0.47 -0.55 6.56
CA ASP A 18 0.47 -0.22 7.61
C ASP A 18 1.84 -0.80 7.30
N ILE A 19 2.84 0.01 7.53
CA ILE A 19 4.23 -0.35 7.28
C ILE A 19 5.04 -0.06 8.53
N TRP A 20 5.86 -1.00 8.90
CA TRP A 20 6.83 -0.83 9.96
C TRP A 20 8.20 -1.39 9.54
N PHE A 21 9.25 -0.68 9.89
CA PHE A 21 10.62 -1.12 9.69
C PHE A 21 11.48 -0.77 10.89
N ASP A 22 12.24 -1.75 11.42
CA ASP A 22 13.23 -1.50 12.47
C ASP A 22 14.48 -0.80 11.89
N ARG A 23 14.59 0.49 12.11
CA ARG A 23 15.75 1.26 11.67
C ARG A 23 17.05 0.90 12.36
N GLY A 24 16.99 0.24 13.50
CA GLY A 24 18.17 -0.32 14.16
C GLY A 24 18.73 -1.54 13.43
N ALA A 25 17.92 -2.13 12.55
CA ALA A 25 18.34 -3.28 11.76
C ALA A 25 19.17 -2.83 10.54
N ASP A 26 20.25 -3.55 10.28
CA ASP A 26 21.00 -3.41 9.05
C ASP A 26 20.40 -4.25 7.94
N ILE A 27 19.53 -3.65 7.11
CA ILE A 27 18.88 -4.36 6.00
C ILE A 27 19.89 -4.80 4.93
N ASP A 28 21.07 -4.17 4.84
CA ASP A 28 22.07 -4.51 3.83
C ASP A 28 22.86 -5.76 4.18
N ARG A 29 22.82 -6.20 5.43
CA ARG A 29 23.38 -7.49 5.85
C ARG A 29 22.61 -8.69 5.27
N PHE A 30 21.32 -8.49 4.94
CA PHE A 30 20.48 -9.55 4.39
C PHE A 30 20.88 -9.83 2.94
N GLN A 31 21.47 -10.98 2.70
CA GLN A 31 21.82 -11.48 1.38
C GLN A 31 20.93 -12.64 0.97
N LYS A 32 20.53 -13.48 1.94
CA LYS A 32 19.74 -14.70 1.75
C LYS A 32 18.55 -14.71 2.70
N VAL A 33 17.33 -14.71 2.16
CA VAL A 33 16.08 -14.73 2.93
C VAL A 33 15.20 -15.88 2.47
N VAL A 34 14.72 -16.70 3.41
CA VAL A 34 13.80 -17.80 3.14
C VAL A 34 12.36 -17.29 3.13
N VAL A 35 11.65 -17.51 2.04
CA VAL A 35 10.22 -17.20 1.89
C VAL A 35 9.40 -18.43 2.24
N TYR A 36 8.67 -18.37 3.35
CA TYR A 36 7.76 -19.42 3.74
C TYR A 36 6.48 -19.39 2.88
N PRO A 37 5.84 -20.54 2.68
CA PRO A 37 4.58 -20.60 1.95
C PRO A 37 3.54 -19.68 2.59
N ILE A 38 2.77 -18.99 1.74
CA ILE A 38 1.66 -18.14 2.18
C ILE A 38 0.67 -19.01 2.95
N SER A 39 0.28 -18.53 4.12
CA SER A 39 -0.71 -19.19 4.96
C SER A 39 -1.94 -18.31 5.17
N ALA A 40 -3.07 -18.91 5.50
CA ALA A 40 -4.27 -18.21 5.91
C ALA A 40 -4.57 -18.57 7.38
N LYS A 41 -4.92 -17.56 8.18
CA LYS A 41 -5.19 -17.74 9.61
C LYS A 41 -6.40 -18.66 9.85
N ASN A 42 -7.29 -18.77 8.88
CA ASN A 42 -8.47 -19.62 8.93
C ASN A 42 -8.41 -20.68 7.83
N ARG A 43 -8.02 -21.91 8.19
CA ARG A 43 -7.82 -23.05 7.25
C ARG A 43 -9.09 -23.49 6.49
N ASN A 44 -10.28 -23.07 6.92
CA ASN A 44 -11.55 -23.36 6.21
C ASN A 44 -11.84 -22.43 5.04
N ASN A 45 -10.89 -21.61 4.68
CA ASN A 45 -11.03 -20.56 3.70
C ASN A 45 -10.93 -21.08 2.26
N PHE A 46 -11.56 -20.31 1.35
CA PHE A 46 -11.61 -20.53 -0.09
C PHE A 46 -10.23 -20.84 -0.73
N LEU A 47 -9.16 -20.20 -0.27
CA LEU A 47 -7.80 -20.42 -0.81
C LEU A 47 -7.27 -21.83 -0.55
N TRP A 48 -7.59 -22.42 0.59
CA TRP A 48 -7.15 -23.79 0.91
C TRP A 48 -7.90 -24.85 0.13
N LYS A 49 -9.08 -24.54 -0.41
CA LYS A 49 -9.79 -25.39 -1.34
C LYS A 49 -9.21 -25.35 -2.76
N ASN A 50 -8.39 -24.34 -3.06
CA ASN A 50 -7.77 -24.11 -4.36
C ASN A 50 -6.24 -24.09 -4.25
N GLU A 51 -5.62 -25.24 -4.08
CA GLU A 51 -4.16 -25.39 -3.93
C GLU A 51 -3.35 -24.77 -5.06
N GLY A 52 -3.87 -24.81 -6.28
CA GLY A 52 -3.25 -24.16 -7.44
C GLY A 52 -3.12 -22.64 -7.29
N LEU A 53 -4.09 -21.98 -6.62
CA LEU A 53 -4.00 -20.54 -6.36
C LEU A 53 -2.92 -20.21 -5.33
N VAL A 54 -2.80 -21.01 -4.25
CA VAL A 54 -1.76 -20.81 -3.24
C VAL A 54 -0.37 -20.99 -3.84
N GLY A 55 -0.19 -22.02 -4.67
CA GLY A 55 1.06 -22.24 -5.40
C GLY A 55 1.40 -21.06 -6.33
N THR A 56 0.41 -20.56 -7.06
CA THR A 56 0.57 -19.39 -7.92
C THR A 56 0.96 -18.14 -7.11
N TYR A 57 0.31 -17.90 -5.98
CA TYR A 57 0.60 -16.76 -5.13
C TYR A 57 2.01 -16.82 -4.53
N ASN A 58 2.47 -17.99 -4.07
CA ASN A 58 3.83 -18.19 -3.61
C ASN A 58 4.85 -17.87 -4.70
N TYR A 59 4.66 -18.46 -5.89
CA TYR A 59 5.54 -18.24 -7.04
C TYR A 59 5.58 -16.77 -7.46
N GLU A 60 4.44 -16.12 -7.53
CA GLU A 60 4.37 -14.68 -7.89
C GLU A 60 5.06 -13.79 -6.87
N LEU A 61 4.89 -14.05 -5.57
CA LEU A 61 5.56 -13.31 -4.50
C LEU A 61 7.08 -13.46 -4.60
N HIS A 62 7.57 -14.68 -4.67
CA HIS A 62 8.99 -15.00 -4.79
C HIS A 62 9.62 -14.33 -6.02
N LYS A 63 9.01 -14.50 -7.19
CA LYS A 63 9.45 -13.90 -8.45
C LYS A 63 9.49 -12.36 -8.38
N ARG A 64 8.49 -11.73 -7.76
CA ARG A 64 8.40 -10.28 -7.63
C ARG A 64 9.50 -9.76 -6.70
N LEU A 65 9.73 -10.39 -5.54
CA LEU A 65 10.80 -10.05 -4.60
C LEU A 65 12.16 -10.07 -5.28
N ASN A 66 12.53 -11.18 -5.92
CA ASN A 66 13.83 -11.32 -6.59
C ASN A 66 14.02 -10.34 -7.76
N ARG A 67 12.94 -9.98 -8.44
CA ARG A 67 13.00 -9.02 -9.55
C ARG A 67 13.24 -7.58 -9.08
N HIS A 68 12.66 -7.17 -7.96
CA HIS A 68 12.58 -5.76 -7.58
C HIS A 68 13.41 -5.38 -6.35
N VAL A 69 13.63 -6.28 -5.40
CA VAL A 69 14.45 -6.02 -4.21
C VAL A 69 15.89 -6.47 -4.48
N LYS A 70 16.74 -5.54 -4.90
CA LYS A 70 18.13 -5.84 -5.27
C LYS A 70 19.04 -6.04 -4.05
N GLY A 71 20.02 -6.95 -4.19
CA GLY A 71 21.02 -7.25 -3.16
C GLY A 71 20.48 -8.13 -2.01
N ILE A 72 19.29 -8.70 -2.16
CA ILE A 72 18.79 -9.81 -1.34
C ILE A 72 18.34 -10.88 -2.33
N THR A 73 18.70 -12.12 -2.07
CA THR A 73 18.17 -13.28 -2.79
C THR A 73 17.13 -13.94 -1.92
N PHE A 74 15.92 -14.05 -2.44
CA PHE A 74 14.81 -14.71 -1.77
C PHE A 74 14.70 -16.13 -2.31
N TYR A 75 14.65 -17.11 -1.43
CA TYR A 75 14.50 -18.52 -1.75
C TYR A 75 13.18 -19.05 -1.23
N GLU A 76 12.44 -19.79 -2.03
CA GLU A 76 11.28 -20.52 -1.50
C GLU A 76 11.76 -21.60 -0.52
N LEU A 77 11.01 -21.84 0.56
CA LEU A 77 11.35 -22.89 1.53
C LEU A 77 11.51 -24.24 0.85
N ALA A 78 10.67 -24.56 -0.15
CA ALA A 78 10.76 -25.76 -0.94
C ALA A 78 12.11 -25.91 -1.65
N GLU A 79 12.59 -24.84 -2.31
CA GLU A 79 13.90 -24.82 -2.99
C GLU A 79 15.04 -25.07 -2.00
N MET A 80 14.97 -24.48 -0.80
CA MET A 80 16.00 -24.68 0.23
C MET A 80 16.06 -26.11 0.74
N ILE A 81 14.92 -26.76 0.86
CA ILE A 81 14.83 -28.16 1.28
C ILE A 81 15.32 -29.07 0.16
N ASP A 82 14.94 -28.81 -1.08
CA ASP A 82 15.37 -29.55 -2.25
C ASP A 82 16.91 -29.49 -2.43
N GLU A 83 17.51 -28.31 -2.22
CA GLU A 83 18.97 -28.16 -2.24
C GLU A 83 19.65 -29.00 -1.16
N LYS A 84 19.08 -29.05 0.05
CA LYS A 84 19.65 -29.79 1.17
C LYS A 84 19.48 -31.28 1.06
N GLU A 85 18.27 -31.73 0.69
CA GLU A 85 17.87 -33.14 0.71
C GLU A 85 17.83 -33.79 -0.69
N LYS A 86 18.04 -33.00 -1.76
CA LYS A 86 17.89 -33.44 -3.18
C LYS A 86 16.48 -33.95 -3.48
N VAL A 87 15.48 -33.38 -2.83
CA VAL A 87 14.07 -33.73 -3.05
C VAL A 87 13.52 -32.85 -4.19
N ILE A 88 12.97 -33.49 -5.22
CA ILE A 88 12.60 -32.86 -6.50
C ILE A 88 11.17 -32.29 -6.46
N ASN A 89 10.29 -32.76 -5.58
CA ASN A 89 8.88 -32.32 -5.54
C ASN A 89 8.37 -32.20 -4.10
N VAL A 90 7.99 -31.01 -3.73
CA VAL A 90 7.28 -30.72 -2.46
C VAL A 90 5.78 -30.70 -2.73
N ASP A 91 5.10 -31.79 -2.38
CA ASP A 91 3.65 -31.86 -2.43
C ASP A 91 2.97 -31.15 -1.23
N LYS A 92 1.65 -31.14 -1.19
CA LYS A 92 0.88 -30.54 -0.11
C LYS A 92 1.20 -31.14 1.27
N ASN A 93 1.36 -32.45 1.34
CA ASN A 93 1.62 -33.16 2.59
C ASN A 93 3.00 -32.79 3.13
N GLN A 94 3.98 -32.63 2.25
CA GLN A 94 5.31 -32.12 2.60
C GLN A 94 5.24 -30.67 3.06
N ARG A 95 4.48 -29.80 2.39
CA ARG A 95 4.27 -28.42 2.81
C ARG A 95 3.66 -28.33 4.20
N ASP A 96 2.61 -29.09 4.46
CA ASP A 96 1.93 -29.12 5.75
C ASP A 96 2.84 -29.65 6.86
N ARG A 97 3.70 -30.64 6.56
CA ARG A 97 4.75 -31.13 7.47
C ARG A 97 5.77 -30.04 7.77
N LEU A 98 6.30 -29.37 6.75
CA LEU A 98 7.29 -28.31 6.93
C LEU A 98 6.76 -27.13 7.77
N LEU A 99 5.49 -26.79 7.60
CA LEU A 99 4.83 -25.79 8.44
C LEU A 99 4.57 -26.31 9.86
N ALA A 100 4.35 -27.63 10.03
CA ALA A 100 4.17 -28.26 11.32
C ALA A 100 5.48 -28.47 12.08
N ASP A 101 6.59 -28.73 11.36
CA ASP A 101 7.92 -28.90 11.94
C ASP A 101 8.51 -27.59 12.49
N PHE A 102 8.01 -26.44 12.00
CA PHE A 102 8.42 -25.11 12.49
C PHE A 102 7.21 -24.27 12.98
N PRO A 103 6.51 -24.73 14.02
CA PRO A 103 5.22 -24.15 14.44
C PRO A 103 5.33 -22.77 15.10
N ASP A 104 6.46 -22.45 15.68
CA ASP A 104 6.70 -21.20 16.40
C ASP A 104 7.84 -20.36 15.79
N GLU A 105 7.93 -19.09 16.20
CA GLU A 105 8.92 -18.15 15.68
C GLU A 105 10.36 -18.58 15.99
N GLN A 106 10.61 -19.17 17.16
CA GLN A 106 11.94 -19.62 17.55
C GLN A 106 12.41 -20.83 16.74
N SER A 107 11.54 -21.81 16.53
CA SER A 107 11.84 -22.97 15.70
C SER A 107 12.15 -22.57 14.25
N ARG A 108 11.40 -21.61 13.71
CA ARG A 108 11.66 -21.05 12.38
C ARG A 108 13.01 -20.32 12.31
N ALA A 109 13.32 -19.50 13.30
CA ALA A 109 14.59 -18.77 13.36
C ALA A 109 15.78 -19.74 13.46
N ASN A 110 15.69 -20.77 14.28
CA ASN A 110 16.74 -21.79 14.40
C ASN A 110 16.95 -22.55 13.07
N ALA A 111 15.86 -22.94 12.39
CA ALA A 111 15.96 -23.61 11.10
C ALA A 111 16.60 -22.73 10.04
N VAL A 112 16.26 -21.44 10.01
CA VAL A 112 16.84 -20.47 9.06
C VAL A 112 18.34 -20.34 9.27
N TYR A 113 18.80 -20.23 10.50
CA TYR A 113 20.21 -20.09 10.83
C TYR A 113 20.97 -21.43 10.68
N ASP A 114 20.52 -22.45 11.39
CA ASP A 114 21.28 -23.72 11.53
C ASP A 114 21.16 -24.59 10.28
N GLU A 115 19.98 -24.62 9.66
CA GLU A 115 19.73 -25.54 8.55
C GLU A 115 19.97 -24.93 7.17
N PHE A 116 19.57 -23.67 6.97
CA PHE A 116 19.63 -23.04 5.66
C PHE A 116 20.76 -22.02 5.51
N ALA A 117 21.46 -21.67 6.59
CA ALA A 117 22.49 -20.64 6.63
C ALA A 117 21.98 -19.35 5.93
N ALA A 118 20.78 -18.92 6.30
CA ALA A 118 20.13 -17.71 5.79
C ALA A 118 20.14 -16.60 6.83
N ASP A 119 20.05 -15.35 6.37
CA ASP A 119 20.11 -14.16 7.21
C ASP A 119 18.74 -13.80 7.82
N GLY A 120 17.68 -14.43 7.33
CA GLY A 120 16.33 -14.19 7.82
C GLY A 120 15.26 -14.92 7.01
N TYR A 121 14.01 -14.66 7.35
CA TYR A 121 12.86 -15.28 6.71
C TYR A 121 11.67 -14.33 6.58
N LEU A 122 10.82 -14.58 5.60
CA LEU A 122 9.60 -13.83 5.32
C LEU A 122 8.39 -14.73 5.50
N LEU A 123 7.45 -14.30 6.35
CA LEU A 123 6.14 -14.93 6.54
C LEU A 123 5.06 -14.04 5.93
N THR A 124 4.13 -14.65 5.19
CA THR A 124 2.96 -13.95 4.67
C THR A 124 1.69 -14.68 5.09
N TYR A 125 0.79 -13.94 5.74
CA TYR A 125 -0.53 -14.41 6.15
C TYR A 125 -1.61 -13.68 5.38
N LEU A 126 -2.56 -14.43 4.82
CA LEU A 126 -3.81 -13.88 4.32
C LEU A 126 -4.84 -13.90 5.45
N ARG A 127 -5.33 -12.70 5.79
CA ARG A 127 -6.35 -12.47 6.80
C ARG A 127 -7.65 -12.08 6.11
N ASP A 128 -8.75 -12.17 6.82
CA ASP A 128 -10.05 -11.59 6.42
C ASP A 128 -10.53 -11.97 5.02
N LEU A 129 -10.23 -13.20 4.60
CA LEU A 129 -10.73 -13.75 3.35
C LEU A 129 -12.25 -13.99 3.43
N SER A 130 -13.02 -13.00 3.02
CA SER A 130 -14.49 -13.07 3.03
C SER A 130 -15.11 -12.39 1.81
N THR A 131 -16.40 -12.64 1.60
CA THR A 131 -17.19 -11.98 0.58
C THR A 131 -18.47 -11.43 1.19
N THR A 132 -18.92 -10.30 0.68
CA THR A 132 -20.23 -9.72 0.99
C THR A 132 -20.96 -9.39 -0.29
N GLU A 133 -22.28 -9.23 -0.20
CA GLU A 133 -23.13 -8.88 -1.34
C GLU A 133 -23.61 -7.44 -1.22
N ASP A 134 -23.34 -6.63 -2.26
CA ASP A 134 -23.80 -5.25 -2.35
C ASP A 134 -24.86 -5.12 -3.45
N TYR A 135 -25.96 -4.48 -3.14
CA TYR A 135 -27.04 -4.23 -4.09
C TYR A 135 -26.86 -2.87 -4.76
N SER A 136 -26.71 -2.87 -6.09
CA SER A 136 -26.74 -1.66 -6.92
C SER A 136 -28.13 -1.49 -7.51
N PRO A 137 -28.89 -0.45 -7.14
CA PRO A 137 -30.25 -0.24 -7.65
C PRO A 137 -30.23 0.16 -9.13
N GLU A 138 -31.39 0.01 -9.77
CA GLU A 138 -31.58 0.54 -11.13
C GLU A 138 -31.39 2.05 -11.14
N LYS A 139 -30.69 2.55 -12.18
CA LYS A 139 -30.39 3.98 -12.35
C LYS A 139 -30.44 4.37 -13.81
N THR A 140 -31.13 5.47 -14.13
CA THR A 140 -31.07 6.09 -15.46
C THR A 140 -30.00 7.16 -15.47
N VAL A 141 -29.09 7.08 -16.44
CA VAL A 141 -27.93 7.97 -16.58
C VAL A 141 -27.86 8.56 -17.99
N SER A 142 -27.26 9.73 -18.12
CA SER A 142 -26.93 10.31 -19.42
C SER A 142 -25.61 9.70 -19.93
N VAL A 143 -25.56 9.30 -21.19
CA VAL A 143 -24.39 8.72 -21.85
C VAL A 143 -24.02 9.56 -23.06
N THR A 144 -22.81 10.04 -23.09
CA THR A 144 -22.27 10.81 -24.20
C THR A 144 -21.82 9.86 -25.32
N LYS A 145 -22.46 9.96 -26.51
CA LYS A 145 -22.01 9.33 -27.73
C LYS A 145 -21.11 10.29 -28.51
N ARG A 146 -20.04 9.78 -29.11
CA ARG A 146 -19.07 10.57 -29.86
C ARG A 146 -18.81 9.96 -31.25
N SER A 147 -18.70 10.82 -32.28
CA SER A 147 -18.18 10.49 -33.58
C SER A 147 -17.07 11.48 -33.88
N TYR A 148 -15.93 11.00 -34.37
CA TYR A 148 -14.77 11.84 -34.68
C TYR A 148 -13.82 11.14 -35.63
N THR A 149 -12.96 11.95 -36.26
CA THR A 149 -11.92 11.46 -37.19
C THR A 149 -10.55 11.81 -36.63
N VAL A 150 -9.63 10.85 -36.64
CA VAL A 150 -8.24 11.02 -36.17
C VAL A 150 -7.31 10.92 -37.34
N ASP A 151 -6.44 11.90 -37.51
CA ASP A 151 -5.28 11.84 -38.39
C ASP A 151 -4.05 11.58 -37.51
N SER A 152 -3.40 10.43 -37.72
CA SER A 152 -2.18 10.03 -36.99
C SER A 152 -1.04 9.89 -38.01
N GLY A 153 -0.01 10.74 -37.87
CA GLY A 153 1.19 10.69 -38.70
C GLY A 153 1.27 11.70 -39.82
N GLY A 154 0.34 12.68 -39.94
CA GLY A 154 0.44 13.81 -40.86
C GLY A 154 1.52 14.83 -40.46
N PRO A 155 1.85 15.79 -41.34
CA PRO A 155 2.88 16.81 -41.09
C PRO A 155 2.61 17.68 -39.87
N ASN A 156 1.38 17.70 -39.39
CA ASN A 156 0.96 18.42 -38.16
C ASN A 156 0.84 17.51 -36.92
N GLY A 157 1.33 16.26 -37.00
CA GLY A 157 1.20 15.27 -35.93
C GLY A 157 -0.23 14.76 -35.73
N TYR A 158 -0.54 14.31 -34.51
CA TYR A 158 -1.87 13.80 -34.15
C TYR A 158 -2.91 14.92 -34.14
N LYS A 159 -4.01 14.73 -34.89
CA LYS A 159 -5.10 15.70 -34.98
C LYS A 159 -6.46 15.00 -34.98
N GLU A 160 -7.36 15.45 -34.12
CA GLU A 160 -8.77 15.07 -34.16
C GLU A 160 -9.62 16.16 -34.86
N TYR A 161 -10.55 15.75 -35.70
CA TYR A 161 -11.47 16.64 -36.40
C TYR A 161 -12.84 15.99 -36.60
N ASP A 162 -13.82 16.72 -37.15
CA ASP A 162 -15.22 16.28 -37.35
C ASP A 162 -15.88 15.72 -36.09
N LYS A 163 -15.60 16.36 -34.95
CA LYS A 163 -16.11 15.90 -33.63
C LYS A 163 -17.60 16.24 -33.50
N LYS A 164 -18.39 15.21 -33.31
CA LYS A 164 -19.79 15.31 -32.90
C LYS A 164 -19.98 14.61 -31.58
N SER A 165 -20.76 15.22 -30.70
CA SER A 165 -21.06 14.66 -29.37
C SER A 165 -22.53 14.94 -29.06
N TRP A 166 -23.25 13.93 -28.59
CA TRP A 166 -24.64 14.04 -28.18
C TRP A 166 -24.91 13.12 -26.99
N GLU A 167 -25.90 13.46 -26.20
CA GLU A 167 -26.32 12.73 -25.03
C GLU A 167 -27.51 11.82 -25.33
N VAL A 168 -27.50 10.62 -24.73
CA VAL A 168 -28.65 9.70 -24.75
C VAL A 168 -28.89 9.21 -23.34
N TRP A 169 -30.18 9.03 -22.99
CA TRP A 169 -30.52 8.42 -21.72
C TRP A 169 -30.42 6.90 -21.82
N HIS A 170 -29.84 6.28 -20.80
CA HIS A 170 -29.63 4.85 -20.73
C HIS A 170 -29.95 4.35 -19.31
N THR A 171 -30.71 3.26 -19.22
CA THR A 171 -31.05 2.64 -17.95
C THR A 171 -30.07 1.52 -17.63
N ILE A 172 -29.39 1.65 -16.51
CA ILE A 172 -28.55 0.60 -15.93
C ILE A 172 -29.46 -0.25 -15.04
N PRO A 173 -29.64 -1.56 -15.32
CA PRO A 173 -30.48 -2.42 -14.51
C PRO A 173 -29.90 -2.63 -13.12
N ALA A 174 -30.76 -2.94 -12.15
CA ALA A 174 -30.31 -3.34 -10.82
C ALA A 174 -29.44 -4.60 -10.87
N LYS A 175 -28.45 -4.69 -10.00
CA LYS A 175 -27.54 -5.82 -9.92
C LYS A 175 -27.02 -6.04 -8.52
N THR A 176 -26.90 -7.29 -8.09
CA THR A 176 -26.12 -7.68 -6.91
C THR A 176 -24.65 -7.89 -7.30
N LEU A 177 -23.75 -7.29 -6.56
CA LEU A 177 -22.31 -7.36 -6.77
C LEU A 177 -21.66 -8.08 -5.60
N THR A 178 -20.78 -9.04 -5.87
CA THR A 178 -19.99 -9.69 -4.83
C THR A 178 -18.75 -8.83 -4.51
N ARG A 179 -18.70 -8.31 -3.29
CA ARG A 179 -17.54 -7.61 -2.76
C ARG A 179 -16.61 -8.59 -2.05
N PHE A 180 -15.35 -8.59 -2.42
CA PHE A 180 -14.29 -9.40 -1.83
C PHE A 180 -13.54 -8.59 -0.78
N ILE A 181 -13.14 -9.24 0.29
CA ILE A 181 -12.40 -8.64 1.41
C ILE A 181 -11.14 -9.47 1.63
N LEU A 182 -9.97 -8.83 1.56
CA LEU A 182 -8.68 -9.48 1.71
C LEU A 182 -7.75 -8.63 2.58
N GLY A 183 -7.27 -9.21 3.68
CA GLY A 183 -6.14 -8.69 4.45
C GLY A 183 -4.88 -9.50 4.16
N MET A 184 -3.76 -8.83 3.92
CA MET A 184 -2.44 -9.47 3.78
C MET A 184 -1.47 -8.88 4.79
N GLU A 185 -0.84 -9.74 5.58
CA GLU A 185 0.25 -9.38 6.50
C GLU A 185 1.51 -10.11 6.07
N SER A 186 2.58 -9.36 5.80
CA SER A 186 3.89 -9.92 5.49
C SER A 186 4.92 -9.40 6.49
N THR A 187 5.61 -10.29 7.18
CA THR A 187 6.62 -9.92 8.18
C THR A 187 7.94 -10.60 7.87
N MET A 188 9.00 -9.81 7.76
CA MET A 188 10.36 -10.29 7.63
C MET A 188 11.05 -10.28 9.00
N TYR A 189 11.71 -11.37 9.32
CA TYR A 189 12.46 -11.59 10.54
C TYR A 189 13.94 -11.82 10.23
N ASP A 190 14.80 -11.53 11.19
CA ASP A 190 16.20 -11.95 11.11
C ASP A 190 16.38 -13.41 11.56
N GLU A 191 17.63 -13.87 11.55
CA GLU A 191 18.03 -15.24 11.91
C GLU A 191 17.81 -15.57 13.40
N VAL A 192 17.60 -14.57 14.25
CA VAL A 192 17.26 -14.75 15.68
C VAL A 192 15.78 -14.54 15.98
N GLY A 193 14.95 -14.37 14.94
CA GLY A 193 13.50 -14.20 15.09
C GLY A 193 13.06 -12.77 15.45
N LYS A 194 13.95 -11.79 15.35
CA LYS A 194 13.58 -10.39 15.57
C LYS A 194 12.86 -9.85 14.34
N LYS A 195 11.73 -9.19 14.53
CA LYS A 195 10.98 -8.51 13.46
C LYS A 195 11.80 -7.35 12.89
N ILE A 196 11.96 -7.34 11.57
CA ILE A 196 12.71 -6.31 10.83
C ILE A 196 11.78 -5.42 10.03
N PHE A 197 10.80 -6.01 9.37
CA PHE A 197 9.84 -5.32 8.51
C PHE A 197 8.48 -5.97 8.67
N THR A 198 7.42 -5.17 8.69
CA THR A 198 6.04 -5.65 8.60
C THR A 198 5.28 -4.76 7.65
N TYR A 199 4.54 -5.39 6.77
CA TYR A 199 3.56 -4.79 5.89
C TYR A 199 2.20 -5.43 6.18
N TYR A 200 1.19 -4.60 6.37
CA TYR A 200 -0.20 -5.03 6.48
C TYR A 200 -1.05 -4.17 5.55
N ASN A 201 -1.90 -4.82 4.76
CA ASN A 201 -2.90 -4.14 3.95
C ASN A 201 -4.22 -4.91 4.03
N HIS A 202 -5.28 -4.17 4.24
CA HIS A 202 -6.66 -4.65 4.14
C HIS A 202 -7.32 -3.94 2.96
N GLN A 203 -7.87 -4.69 2.04
CA GLN A 203 -8.50 -4.17 0.83
C GLN A 203 -9.86 -4.83 0.62
N GLU A 204 -10.82 -4.02 0.17
CA GLU A 204 -12.12 -4.49 -0.28
C GLU A 204 -12.34 -4.04 -1.74
N GLY A 205 -12.99 -4.87 -2.54
CA GLY A 205 -13.22 -4.54 -3.95
C GLY A 205 -13.97 -5.63 -4.68
N TYR A 206 -14.19 -5.43 -5.98
CA TYR A 206 -14.96 -6.33 -6.85
C TYR A 206 -14.11 -7.13 -7.82
N ASP A 207 -12.79 -6.93 -7.81
CA ASP A 207 -11.84 -7.55 -8.75
C ASP A 207 -11.48 -9.00 -8.40
N GLY A 208 -12.07 -9.54 -7.32
CA GLY A 208 -11.78 -10.86 -6.82
C GLY A 208 -10.45 -10.94 -6.04
N PHE A 209 -10.25 -12.03 -5.31
CA PHE A 209 -9.08 -12.21 -4.45
C PHE A 209 -7.75 -12.13 -5.19
N THR A 210 -7.68 -12.61 -6.43
CA THR A 210 -6.44 -12.61 -7.23
C THR A 210 -5.99 -11.19 -7.56
N GLY A 211 -6.91 -10.33 -7.98
CA GLY A 211 -6.59 -8.92 -8.27
C GLY A 211 -6.11 -8.18 -7.03
N MET A 212 -6.82 -8.35 -5.92
CA MET A 212 -6.48 -7.74 -4.63
C MET A 212 -5.13 -8.24 -4.11
N TYR A 213 -4.88 -9.54 -4.13
CA TYR A 213 -3.60 -10.11 -3.75
C TYR A 213 -2.45 -9.54 -4.60
N THR A 214 -2.64 -9.46 -5.91
CA THR A 214 -1.62 -8.91 -6.82
C THR A 214 -1.28 -7.46 -6.46
N SER A 215 -2.29 -6.64 -6.21
CA SER A 215 -2.10 -5.24 -5.78
C SER A 215 -1.33 -5.15 -4.46
N GLN A 216 -1.77 -5.86 -3.43
CA GLN A 216 -1.14 -5.84 -2.10
C GLN A 216 0.30 -6.39 -2.12
N LYS A 217 0.54 -7.47 -2.85
CA LYS A 217 1.88 -8.04 -3.05
C LYS A 217 2.82 -7.04 -3.71
N ASP A 218 2.37 -6.39 -4.77
CA ASP A 218 3.19 -5.43 -5.51
C ASP A 218 3.54 -4.22 -4.65
N ASP A 219 2.57 -3.72 -3.89
CA ASP A 219 2.76 -2.62 -2.95
C ASP A 219 3.77 -2.99 -1.83
N MET A 220 3.62 -4.16 -1.21
CA MET A 220 4.56 -4.67 -0.19
C MET A 220 6.00 -4.75 -0.71
N VAL A 221 6.18 -5.27 -1.92
CA VAL A 221 7.52 -5.40 -2.52
C VAL A 221 8.12 -4.04 -2.86
N ASP A 222 7.32 -3.10 -3.35
CA ASP A 222 7.79 -1.74 -3.64
C ASP A 222 8.14 -0.97 -2.35
N GLU A 223 7.42 -1.16 -1.25
CA GLU A 223 7.78 -0.59 0.05
C GLU A 223 9.10 -1.16 0.58
N LEU A 224 9.30 -2.47 0.54
CA LEU A 224 10.56 -3.10 0.95
C LEU A 224 11.75 -2.62 0.12
N LYS A 225 11.57 -2.48 -1.19
CA LYS A 225 12.56 -1.92 -2.12
C LYS A 225 12.90 -0.48 -1.78
N ASP A 226 11.90 0.34 -1.46
CA ASP A 226 12.11 1.75 -1.13
C ASP A 226 12.79 1.94 0.22
N ILE A 227 12.48 1.13 1.21
CA ILE A 227 13.20 1.09 2.49
C ILE A 227 14.68 0.81 2.25
N LYS A 228 14.98 -0.24 1.48
CA LYS A 228 16.37 -0.60 1.15
C LYS A 228 17.09 0.51 0.39
N LYS A 229 16.47 1.12 -0.62
CA LYS A 229 17.04 2.20 -1.43
C LYS A 229 17.29 3.49 -0.63
N ASN A 230 16.42 3.82 0.31
CA ASN A 230 16.48 5.10 1.02
C ASN A 230 17.40 5.08 2.23
N LYS A 231 17.83 3.93 2.73
CA LYS A 231 18.73 3.80 3.86
C LYS A 231 19.99 4.66 3.67
N HIS A 232 20.67 4.57 2.53
CA HIS A 232 21.90 5.31 2.25
C HIS A 232 21.73 6.84 2.12
N LYS A 233 20.50 7.33 1.92
CA LYS A 233 20.25 8.77 1.82
C LYS A 233 20.19 9.48 3.19
N LEU A 234 20.01 8.72 4.25
CA LEU A 234 19.73 9.23 5.59
C LEU A 234 20.99 9.44 6.46
N GLU A 235 22.12 8.88 6.04
CA GLU A 235 23.40 8.95 6.77
C GLU A 235 24.20 10.23 6.50
N LYS A 236 23.70 11.17 5.71
CA LYS A 236 24.42 12.43 5.44
C LYS A 236 24.53 13.27 6.71
N HIS A 237 25.78 13.60 7.07
CA HIS A 237 26.14 14.41 8.22
C HIS A 237 25.27 15.66 8.37
N LYS A 238 24.51 15.70 9.47
CA LYS A 238 23.67 16.84 9.84
C LYS A 238 24.49 17.83 10.64
N LYS A 239 24.44 19.11 10.27
CA LYS A 239 24.85 20.18 11.16
C LYS A 239 23.76 20.36 12.22
N THR A 240 23.84 19.57 13.29
CA THR A 240 22.84 19.55 14.38
C THR A 240 22.90 20.87 15.15
N VAL A 241 21.75 21.51 15.30
CA VAL A 241 21.58 22.74 16.09
C VAL A 241 20.85 22.44 17.40
N LYS A 242 19.86 21.56 17.36
CA LYS A 242 19.01 21.20 18.49
C LYS A 242 18.76 19.70 18.57
N LYS A 243 18.59 19.19 19.79
CA LYS A 243 18.26 17.81 20.08
C LYS A 243 16.80 17.69 20.47
N LEU A 244 16.10 16.74 19.88
CA LEU A 244 14.67 16.51 20.08
C LEU A 244 14.43 15.07 20.52
N LYS A 245 13.65 14.88 21.56
CA LYS A 245 13.13 13.58 21.95
C LYS A 245 11.62 13.52 21.77
N PHE A 246 11.13 12.33 21.50
CA PHE A 246 9.69 12.09 21.39
C PHE A 246 9.14 11.72 22.77
N GLY A 247 8.11 12.42 23.20
CA GLY A 247 7.37 12.12 24.43
C GLY A 247 6.16 11.24 24.16
N ASN A 248 5.20 11.28 25.05
CA ASN A 248 4.01 10.44 24.96
C ASN A 248 3.16 10.78 23.74
N ILE A 249 2.61 9.73 23.12
CA ILE A 249 1.52 9.81 22.16
C ILE A 249 0.22 9.54 22.94
N ASP A 250 -0.66 10.52 22.90
CA ASP A 250 -2.00 10.41 23.46
C ASP A 250 -2.96 9.98 22.37
N MET A 251 -3.58 8.81 22.55
CA MET A 251 -4.50 8.22 21.59
C MET A 251 -5.87 7.98 22.21
N PRO A 252 -6.96 8.18 21.49
CA PRO A 252 -8.27 7.73 21.93
C PRO A 252 -8.27 6.22 22.23
N ASN A 253 -9.00 5.79 23.26
CA ASN A 253 -9.00 4.40 23.74
C ASN A 253 -9.33 3.35 22.65
N ASN A 254 -10.12 3.73 21.67
CA ASN A 254 -10.49 2.88 20.52
C ASN A 254 -9.38 2.71 19.47
N LEU A 255 -8.33 3.53 19.51
CA LEU A 255 -7.21 3.50 18.57
C LEU A 255 -5.93 2.93 19.19
N GLY A 256 -5.79 3.01 20.50
CA GLY A 256 -4.57 2.60 21.20
C GLY A 256 -4.29 1.10 21.22
N SER A 257 -5.28 0.26 20.85
CA SER A 257 -5.14 -1.20 20.77
C SER A 257 -4.71 -1.70 19.37
N ASP A 258 -4.69 -0.83 18.37
CA ASP A 258 -4.28 -1.22 17.02
C ASP A 258 -2.75 -1.20 16.89
N GLU A 259 -2.16 -2.40 16.93
CA GLU A 259 -0.72 -2.58 16.82
C GLU A 259 -0.14 -2.04 15.51
N TYR A 260 -0.87 -2.22 14.39
CA TYR A 260 -0.40 -1.77 13.08
C TYR A 260 -0.41 -0.26 12.99
N LEU A 261 -1.46 0.37 13.48
CA LEU A 261 -1.57 1.82 13.50
C LEU A 261 -0.44 2.46 14.31
N LEU A 262 -0.14 1.92 15.50
CA LEU A 262 0.98 2.38 16.31
C LEU A 262 2.32 2.20 15.59
N LYS A 263 2.52 1.08 14.91
CA LYS A 263 3.72 0.82 14.11
C LYS A 263 3.85 1.79 12.94
N SER A 264 2.77 2.06 12.23
CA SER A 264 2.73 3.03 11.13
C SER A 264 3.07 4.45 11.60
N LEU A 265 2.52 4.85 12.73
CA LEU A 265 2.80 6.15 13.33
C LEU A 265 4.28 6.28 13.71
N TRP A 266 4.83 5.29 14.42
CA TRP A 266 6.24 5.29 14.81
C TRP A 266 7.19 5.21 13.61
N PHE A 267 6.82 4.45 12.58
CA PHE A 267 7.55 4.40 11.33
C PHE A 267 7.60 5.78 10.66
N ALA A 268 6.44 6.41 10.45
CA ALA A 268 6.34 7.72 9.83
C ALA A 268 7.10 8.80 10.62
N TYR A 269 7.00 8.76 11.95
CA TYR A 269 7.74 9.65 12.84
C TYR A 269 9.25 9.55 12.62
N LYS A 270 9.81 8.33 12.70
CA LYS A 270 11.24 8.11 12.53
C LYS A 270 11.71 8.51 11.14
N GLU A 271 10.97 8.14 10.09
CA GLU A 271 11.30 8.46 8.71
C GLU A 271 11.44 9.97 8.47
N GLU A 272 10.48 10.75 8.92
CA GLU A 272 10.50 12.20 8.70
C GLU A 272 11.51 12.89 9.63
N ALA A 273 11.69 12.41 10.84
CA ALA A 273 12.67 12.94 11.78
C ALA A 273 14.11 12.87 11.23
N TYR A 274 14.46 11.77 10.57
CA TYR A 274 15.78 11.63 9.95
C TYR A 274 16.04 12.59 8.79
N LYS A 275 15.00 13.10 8.16
CA LYS A 275 15.11 14.09 7.08
C LYS A 275 15.38 15.51 7.58
N MET A 276 15.19 15.78 8.87
CA MET A 276 15.45 17.11 9.44
C MET A 276 16.94 17.47 9.34
N LYS A 277 17.22 18.74 8.96
CA LYS A 277 18.59 19.22 8.75
C LYS A 277 19.23 19.84 9.99
N LYS A 278 18.40 20.40 10.88
CA LYS A 278 18.82 21.22 12.01
C LYS A 278 18.53 20.59 13.37
N VAL A 279 17.79 19.50 13.37
CA VAL A 279 17.35 18.82 14.58
C VAL A 279 17.80 17.37 14.53
N GLU A 280 18.36 16.87 15.61
CA GLU A 280 18.77 15.48 15.81
C GLU A 280 17.76 14.81 16.76
N ILE A 281 17.34 13.60 16.44
CA ILE A 281 16.51 12.80 17.32
C ILE A 281 17.43 12.07 18.30
N VAL A 282 17.13 12.23 19.57
CA VAL A 282 17.79 11.51 20.67
C VAL A 282 16.83 10.52 21.32
N PRO A 283 17.34 9.48 22.02
CA PRO A 283 16.51 8.54 22.76
C PRO A 283 15.53 9.22 23.73
N GLU A 284 14.41 8.58 24.02
CA GLU A 284 13.36 9.13 24.89
C GLU A 284 13.83 9.40 26.31
N ASP A 285 14.77 8.62 26.83
CA ASP A 285 15.41 8.75 28.15
C ASP A 285 16.55 9.78 28.19
N SER A 286 16.91 10.34 27.04
CA SER A 286 18.01 11.30 26.95
C SER A 286 17.75 12.57 27.75
N LEU A 287 18.67 12.91 28.64
CA LEU A 287 18.70 14.17 29.38
C LEU A 287 19.25 15.33 28.55
N LEU A 288 19.82 15.06 27.37
CA LEU A 288 20.44 16.05 26.50
C LEU A 288 19.48 16.66 25.48
N ALA A 289 18.20 16.37 25.58
CA ALA A 289 17.19 16.94 24.68
C ALA A 289 16.98 18.44 24.95
N ASP A 290 16.92 19.24 23.90
CA ASP A 290 16.47 20.64 23.94
C ASP A 290 14.95 20.73 23.83
N TYR A 291 14.34 19.81 23.09
CA TYR A 291 12.91 19.79 22.79
C TYR A 291 12.28 18.43 23.10
N ILE A 292 11.01 18.47 23.52
CA ILE A 292 10.14 17.31 23.64
C ILE A 292 8.96 17.50 22.69
N VAL A 293 8.73 16.53 21.81
CA VAL A 293 7.53 16.46 20.97
C VAL A 293 6.51 15.57 21.67
N LYS A 294 5.28 16.04 21.77
CA LYS A 294 4.12 15.23 22.15
C LYS A 294 3.09 15.28 21.03
N MET A 295 2.30 14.24 20.93
CA MET A 295 1.24 14.12 19.93
C MET A 295 -0.05 13.68 20.61
N SER A 296 -1.16 14.32 20.25
CA SER A 296 -2.50 13.83 20.55
C SER A 296 -3.18 13.49 19.23
N VAL A 297 -3.52 12.23 19.04
CA VAL A 297 -4.30 11.79 17.89
C VAL A 297 -5.77 12.05 18.18
N ASN A 298 -6.39 12.92 17.39
CA ASN A 298 -7.77 13.35 17.62
C ASN A 298 -8.76 12.41 16.91
N SER A 299 -8.43 11.97 15.70
CA SER A 299 -9.18 10.97 14.96
C SER A 299 -8.31 10.25 13.95
N ASN A 300 -8.64 8.98 13.74
CA ASN A 300 -8.23 8.16 12.62
C ASN A 300 -9.48 7.58 12.01
N GLU A 301 -9.70 7.81 10.75
CA GLU A 301 -10.90 7.38 10.06
C GLU A 301 -10.53 6.70 8.76
N TYR A 302 -11.18 5.60 8.51
CA TYR A 302 -11.30 5.02 7.19
C TYR A 302 -12.58 5.51 6.54
N ILE A 303 -12.49 6.08 5.35
CA ILE A 303 -13.64 6.68 4.68
C ILE A 303 -13.85 6.00 3.33
N PRO A 304 -14.59 4.89 3.29
CA PRO A 304 -15.06 4.35 2.04
C PRO A 304 -16.16 5.25 1.49
N TYR A 305 -16.17 5.43 0.17
CA TYR A 305 -17.29 6.06 -0.50
C TYR A 305 -17.77 5.21 -1.67
N TRP A 306 -19.06 5.25 -1.90
CA TRP A 306 -19.70 4.54 -2.99
C TRP A 306 -19.62 5.38 -4.27
N ASN A 307 -19.05 4.84 -5.32
CA ASN A 307 -19.14 5.42 -6.66
C ASN A 307 -20.48 5.04 -7.27
N ASP A 308 -21.23 6.03 -7.69
CA ASP A 308 -22.51 5.82 -8.37
C ASP A 308 -22.33 5.02 -9.67
N PRO A 309 -23.29 4.15 -10.02
CA PRO A 309 -23.28 3.49 -11.31
C PRO A 309 -23.37 4.50 -12.44
N TYR A 310 -22.62 4.25 -13.48
CA TYR A 310 -22.59 5.07 -14.71
C TYR A 310 -22.51 4.18 -15.94
N ALA A 311 -22.69 4.76 -17.12
CA ALA A 311 -22.50 4.05 -18.37
C ALA A 311 -21.59 4.83 -19.31
N THR A 312 -20.82 4.10 -20.10
CA THR A 312 -19.92 4.64 -21.13
C THR A 312 -20.33 4.12 -22.49
N CYS A 313 -20.09 4.88 -23.53
CA CYS A 313 -20.26 4.44 -24.90
C CYS A 313 -18.88 4.19 -25.55
N ASP A 314 -18.66 2.96 -25.98
CA ASP A 314 -17.48 2.62 -26.76
C ASP A 314 -17.56 3.26 -28.14
N THR A 315 -16.44 3.38 -28.79
CA THR A 315 -16.36 3.75 -30.21
C THR A 315 -15.78 2.61 -31.02
N LYS A 316 -16.25 2.46 -32.24
CA LYS A 316 -15.71 1.51 -33.23
C LYS A 316 -15.13 2.26 -34.42
N ILE A 317 -14.12 1.65 -35.03
CA ILE A 317 -13.57 2.12 -36.28
C ILE A 317 -14.53 1.72 -37.40
N THR A 318 -14.99 2.69 -38.17
CA THR A 318 -15.86 2.44 -39.34
C THR A 318 -15.07 2.42 -40.64
N TRP A 319 -14.02 3.21 -40.74
CA TRP A 319 -13.08 3.17 -41.85
C TRP A 319 -11.71 3.72 -41.46
N THR A 320 -10.69 3.27 -42.19
CA THR A 320 -9.31 3.76 -42.10
C THR A 320 -8.77 3.98 -43.48
N LYS A 321 -8.08 5.09 -43.68
CA LYS A 321 -7.40 5.44 -44.97
C LYS A 321 -5.96 5.80 -44.66
N THR A 322 -5.04 5.14 -45.34
CA THR A 322 -3.62 5.46 -45.32
C THR A 322 -3.28 6.44 -46.45
N TYR A 323 -2.39 7.39 -46.19
CA TYR A 323 -1.87 8.32 -47.16
C TYR A 323 -0.37 8.54 -46.99
N LYS A 324 0.31 8.96 -48.06
CA LYS A 324 1.74 9.31 -48.00
C LYS A 324 1.91 10.81 -48.11
N TRP A 325 2.91 11.34 -47.47
CA TRP A 325 3.31 12.74 -47.58
C TRP A 325 4.83 12.86 -47.51
N THR A 326 5.38 13.95 -48.07
CA THR A 326 6.82 14.20 -48.07
C THR A 326 7.13 15.41 -47.19
N ASP A 327 8.12 15.31 -46.35
CA ASP A 327 8.56 16.39 -45.46
C ASP A 327 9.39 17.44 -46.26
N LYS A 328 9.80 18.51 -45.57
CA LYS A 328 10.59 19.59 -46.15
C LYS A 328 11.99 19.14 -46.60
N ASP A 329 12.46 18.04 -46.03
CA ASP A 329 13.79 17.46 -46.31
C ASP A 329 13.74 16.40 -47.41
N GLY A 330 12.54 16.16 -48.00
CA GLY A 330 12.33 15.21 -49.10
C GLY A 330 12.09 13.77 -48.66
N ASN A 331 11.92 13.49 -47.37
CA ASN A 331 11.65 12.13 -46.88
C ASN A 331 10.17 11.79 -47.02
N GLU A 332 9.88 10.59 -47.51
CA GLU A 332 8.52 10.06 -47.58
C GLU A 332 8.09 9.53 -46.18
N HIS A 333 6.89 9.91 -45.79
CA HIS A 333 6.22 9.48 -44.59
C HIS A 333 4.85 8.89 -44.92
N GLU A 334 4.30 8.10 -44.00
CA GLU A 334 2.97 7.53 -44.10
C GLU A 334 2.10 8.01 -42.92
N GLY A 335 0.90 8.46 -43.25
CA GLY A 335 -0.11 8.87 -42.27
C GLY A 335 -1.36 8.02 -42.37
N THR A 336 -2.16 7.97 -41.34
CA THR A 336 -3.40 7.20 -41.27
C THR A 336 -4.54 8.07 -40.76
N ILE A 337 -5.64 8.12 -41.53
CA ILE A 337 -6.89 8.75 -41.12
C ILE A 337 -7.86 7.65 -40.70
N THR A 338 -8.36 7.72 -39.46
CA THR A 338 -9.29 6.73 -38.89
C THR A 338 -10.55 7.43 -38.42
N HIS A 339 -11.72 6.94 -38.83
CA HIS A 339 -13.00 7.45 -38.37
C HIS A 339 -13.65 6.54 -37.35
N TYR A 340 -14.10 7.15 -36.28
CA TYR A 340 -14.72 6.49 -35.14
C TYR A 340 -16.19 6.86 -35.02
N GLU A 341 -17.04 5.87 -34.81
CA GLU A 341 -18.47 6.00 -34.56
C GLU A 341 -18.84 5.39 -33.23
N PRO A 342 -19.94 5.85 -32.55
CA PRO A 342 -20.42 5.21 -31.34
C PRO A 342 -20.73 3.73 -31.58
N ASP A 343 -20.44 2.91 -30.58
CA ASP A 343 -20.73 1.48 -30.62
C ASP A 343 -21.62 1.07 -29.43
N VAL A 344 -21.16 0.18 -28.58
CA VAL A 344 -21.93 -0.40 -27.49
C VAL A 344 -21.91 0.51 -26.26
N ILE A 345 -23.05 0.66 -25.62
CA ILE A 345 -23.13 1.25 -24.27
C ILE A 345 -22.79 0.16 -23.24
N ARG A 346 -21.79 0.42 -22.43
CA ARG A 346 -21.38 -0.47 -21.33
C ARG A 346 -21.81 0.10 -20.02
N ASN A 347 -22.48 -0.75 -19.23
CA ASN A 347 -22.84 -0.43 -17.85
C ASN A 347 -21.63 -0.62 -16.94
N VAL A 348 -21.34 0.37 -16.13
CA VAL A 348 -20.39 0.30 -15.04
C VAL A 348 -21.17 0.45 -13.74
N TYR A 349 -21.19 -0.60 -12.94
CA TYR A 349 -21.91 -0.59 -11.68
C TYR A 349 -21.13 0.14 -10.61
N GLY A 350 -21.85 0.74 -9.65
CA GLY A 350 -21.23 1.40 -8.52
C GLY A 350 -20.35 0.44 -7.72
N HIS A 351 -19.33 0.98 -7.08
CA HIS A 351 -18.42 0.23 -6.22
C HIS A 351 -17.88 1.15 -5.12
N TYR A 352 -17.43 0.55 -4.02
CA TYR A 352 -16.70 1.28 -3.02
C TYR A 352 -15.32 1.66 -3.55
N ASN A 353 -14.97 2.91 -3.40
CA ASN A 353 -13.63 3.40 -3.68
C ASN A 353 -12.90 3.60 -2.36
N PHE A 354 -11.79 2.88 -2.18
CA PHE A 354 -10.95 2.93 -1.00
C PHE A 354 -9.70 3.80 -1.19
N SER A 355 -9.59 4.52 -2.29
CA SER A 355 -8.58 5.57 -2.45
C SER A 355 -8.84 6.67 -1.42
N GLN A 356 -7.81 7.16 -0.76
CA GLN A 356 -7.92 8.10 0.37
C GLN A 356 -8.64 7.49 1.60
N ALA A 357 -8.40 6.22 1.85
CA ALA A 357 -9.01 5.48 2.94
C ALA A 357 -8.61 6.02 4.32
N ALA A 358 -7.39 6.50 4.47
CA ALA A 358 -6.83 6.93 5.74
C ALA A 358 -6.93 8.44 5.93
N ARG A 359 -7.80 8.89 6.84
CA ARG A 359 -7.85 10.28 7.31
C ARG A 359 -7.39 10.35 8.74
N VAL A 360 -6.38 11.19 8.99
CA VAL A 360 -5.79 11.39 10.32
C VAL A 360 -5.97 12.86 10.73
N SER A 361 -6.39 13.07 11.99
CA SER A 361 -6.32 14.37 12.64
C SER A 361 -5.50 14.25 13.92
N ALA A 362 -4.45 15.05 14.04
CA ALA A 362 -3.59 15.03 15.21
C ALA A 362 -3.10 16.42 15.59
N THR A 363 -2.98 16.68 16.89
CA THR A 363 -2.36 17.88 17.43
C THR A 363 -0.94 17.57 17.85
N MET A 364 0.02 18.28 17.27
CA MET A 364 1.42 18.20 17.61
C MET A 364 1.79 19.33 18.57
N TYR A 365 2.58 18.97 19.60
CA TYR A 365 3.06 19.90 20.62
C TYR A 365 4.59 19.85 20.69
N LEU A 366 5.24 21.00 20.75
CA LEU A 366 6.66 21.14 21.00
C LEU A 366 6.87 21.85 22.32
N TYR A 367 7.60 21.21 23.22
CA TYR A 367 7.95 21.77 24.53
C TYR A 367 9.47 21.99 24.61
N ASP A 368 9.86 23.01 25.38
CA ASP A 368 11.23 23.14 25.84
C ASP A 368 11.51 22.04 26.87
N ALA A 369 12.57 21.26 26.66
CA ALA A 369 12.85 20.09 27.48
C ALA A 369 13.33 20.44 28.91
N HIS A 370 13.90 21.64 29.10
CA HIS A 370 14.46 22.07 30.40
C HIS A 370 13.39 22.75 31.26
N THR A 371 12.51 23.52 30.65
CA THR A 371 11.50 24.33 31.37
C THR A 371 10.10 23.72 31.32
N ASN A 372 9.90 22.69 30.51
CA ASN A 372 8.59 22.10 30.18
C ASN A 372 7.57 23.11 29.66
N LYS A 373 8.02 24.23 29.08
CA LYS A 373 7.16 25.25 28.53
C LYS A 373 6.74 24.88 27.11
N LEU A 374 5.45 25.04 26.81
CA LEU A 374 4.94 24.89 25.44
C LEU A 374 5.52 25.97 24.54
N LEU A 375 6.21 25.57 23.49
CA LEU A 375 6.82 26.45 22.49
C LEU A 375 5.95 26.59 21.25
N TYR A 376 5.29 25.50 20.84
CA TYR A 376 4.50 25.47 19.63
C TYR A 376 3.43 24.38 19.72
N SER A 377 2.24 24.63 19.17
CA SER A 377 1.24 23.61 18.94
C SER A 377 0.43 23.91 17.69
N LYS A 378 0.04 22.86 16.97
CA LYS A 378 -0.81 22.97 15.79
C LYS A 378 -1.57 21.67 15.55
N ASN A 379 -2.82 21.81 15.12
CA ASN A 379 -3.62 20.69 14.64
C ASN A 379 -3.37 20.51 13.14
N TYR A 380 -3.14 19.25 12.76
CA TYR A 380 -2.95 18.80 11.38
C TYR A 380 -4.08 17.85 11.00
N ARG A 381 -4.46 17.87 9.73
CA ARG A 381 -5.43 16.95 9.14
C ARG A 381 -4.91 16.55 7.79
N GLU A 382 -4.68 15.26 7.62
CA GLU A 382 -4.18 14.68 6.37
C GLU A 382 -5.06 13.51 5.95
N SER A 383 -5.08 13.26 4.65
CA SER A 383 -5.80 12.13 4.05
C SER A 383 -4.94 11.52 2.97
N ASN A 384 -4.75 10.20 3.05
CA ASN A 384 -3.91 9.45 2.11
C ASN A 384 -4.46 8.02 1.95
N ASP A 385 -3.88 7.24 1.05
CA ASP A 385 -4.27 5.84 0.86
C ASP A 385 -3.89 4.97 2.07
N LYS A 386 -2.87 5.38 2.84
CA LYS A 386 -2.32 4.65 3.98
C LYS A 386 -2.23 5.57 5.21
N PHE A 387 -2.47 5.03 6.41
CA PHE A 387 -2.26 5.78 7.65
C PHE A 387 -0.80 6.20 7.81
N ALA A 388 0.17 5.32 7.45
CA ALA A 388 1.59 5.66 7.49
C ALA A 388 1.91 6.89 6.65
N ASP A 389 1.32 7.03 5.46
CA ASP A 389 1.54 8.19 4.61
C ASP A 389 0.85 9.45 5.13
N ALA A 390 -0.37 9.32 5.66
CA ALA A 390 -1.07 10.44 6.30
C ALA A 390 -0.29 10.95 7.52
N TYR A 391 0.23 10.06 8.37
CA TYR A 391 1.12 10.44 9.47
C TYR A 391 2.43 11.04 8.98
N ARG A 392 3.02 10.49 7.91
CA ARG A 392 4.25 11.03 7.31
C ARG A 392 4.07 12.48 6.87
N ASP A 393 2.94 12.82 6.25
CA ASP A 393 2.65 14.17 5.82
C ASP A 393 2.47 15.13 7.02
N ILE A 394 1.80 14.68 8.09
CA ILE A 394 1.71 15.42 9.36
C ILE A 394 3.11 15.69 9.93
N PHE A 395 3.95 14.68 10.05
CA PHE A 395 5.30 14.84 10.60
C PHE A 395 6.19 15.70 9.71
N LYS A 396 6.11 15.56 8.39
CA LYS A 396 6.84 16.37 7.43
C LYS A 396 6.54 17.87 7.61
N ASP A 397 5.28 18.22 7.73
CA ASP A 397 4.89 19.63 7.93
C ASP A 397 5.24 20.13 9.33
N PHE A 398 5.03 19.32 10.35
CA PHE A 398 5.43 19.66 11.71
C PHE A 398 6.94 19.90 11.83
N TYR A 399 7.77 18.96 11.33
CA TYR A 399 9.23 19.10 11.41
C TYR A 399 9.79 20.25 10.57
N LYS A 400 9.11 20.63 9.50
CA LYS A 400 9.40 21.85 8.76
C LYS A 400 9.25 23.10 9.63
N ASP A 401 8.19 23.15 10.44
CA ASP A 401 7.96 24.24 11.38
C ASP A 401 8.96 24.20 12.56
N VAL A 402 9.28 23.01 13.09
CA VAL A 402 10.34 22.83 14.11
C VAL A 402 11.71 23.30 13.61
N ASN A 403 12.08 22.99 12.36
CA ASN A 403 13.32 23.49 11.77
C ASN A 403 13.35 25.03 11.70
N LYS A 404 12.24 25.67 11.32
CA LYS A 404 12.14 27.13 11.29
C LYS A 404 12.27 27.75 12.69
N LEU A 405 11.66 27.09 13.68
CA LEU A 405 11.76 27.51 15.08
C LEU A 405 13.18 27.38 15.60
N ALA A 406 13.87 26.27 15.30
CA ALA A 406 15.28 26.07 15.66
C ALA A 406 16.24 27.09 15.01
N GLU A 407 15.85 27.64 13.85
CA GLU A 407 16.56 28.72 13.16
C GLU A 407 16.16 30.12 13.63
N GLY A 408 15.22 30.25 14.58
CA GLY A 408 14.68 31.55 15.02
C GLY A 408 13.81 32.25 13.99
N LYS A 409 13.33 31.56 12.98
CA LYS A 409 12.56 32.10 11.86
C LYS A 409 11.04 32.01 12.06
N LEU A 410 10.57 31.23 13.03
CA LEU A 410 9.16 31.14 13.37
C LEU A 410 8.83 32.19 14.45
N LYS A 411 7.98 33.16 14.13
CA LYS A 411 7.44 34.06 15.14
C LYS A 411 6.46 33.26 16.00
N LYS A 412 6.62 33.40 17.32
CA LYS A 412 5.71 32.83 18.32
C LYS A 412 4.29 33.34 18.16
#